data_33ef939e3be49845578214b525380c91
#
_entry.id   33ef939e3be49845578214b525380c91
#
_cell.length_a   1.000
_cell.length_b   1.000
_cell.length_c   1.000
_cell.angle_alpha   90.00
_cell.angle_beta   90.00
_cell.angle_gamma   90.00
#
_symmetry.space_group_name_H-M   'P 1'
#
loop_
_entity.id
_entity.type
_entity.pdbx_description
1 polymer ?
#
loop_
_entity_poly.entity_id
_entity_poly.type
_entity_poly.pdbx_seq_one_letter_code
_entity_poly.pdbx_strand_id
1 'polypeptide(L)'
;PMTPVDEVYARIIQTDYQSTRRSLSRYVGHDPDAWNEEFELYTRIRYSWTLSSDWPRLAMVQALISQMLYFDPVVYDWAHVHVPTLAFGGAEDLLLGPAETFQARMQVLADTVPNGNGHILLLPGLGHVPHLEEADTVVRPLVAFLEEGVGAAE
;
A
#
# COMPACT_ATOMS: atom_id res chain seq x y z
N PRO A 1 -3.09 13.63 -16.54
CA PRO A 1 -4.50 13.98 -16.45
C PRO A 1 -5.26 12.91 -15.68
N MET A 2 -6.25 13.31 -14.91
CA MET A 2 -7.12 12.41 -14.17
C MET A 2 -8.00 11.62 -15.15
N THR A 3 -8.12 10.30 -14.94
CA THR A 3 -9.04 9.46 -15.72
C THR A 3 -10.47 9.65 -15.20
N PRO A 4 -11.48 9.90 -16.04
CA PRO A 4 -12.88 10.02 -15.62
C PRO A 4 -13.37 8.77 -14.86
N VAL A 5 -14.29 8.97 -13.91
CA VAL A 5 -14.78 7.89 -13.04
C VAL A 5 -15.47 6.77 -13.80
N ASP A 6 -16.21 7.11 -14.85
CA ASP A 6 -16.90 6.15 -15.71
C ASP A 6 -15.92 5.27 -16.51
N GLU A 7 -14.81 5.81 -16.98
CA GLU A 7 -13.76 5.04 -17.64
C GLU A 7 -13.04 4.11 -16.64
N VAL A 8 -12.79 4.58 -15.43
CA VAL A 8 -12.22 3.76 -14.34
C VAL A 8 -13.18 2.63 -13.99
N TYR A 9 -14.46 2.94 -13.82
CA TYR A 9 -15.50 1.95 -13.54
C TYR A 9 -15.63 0.90 -14.65
N ALA A 10 -15.68 1.34 -15.91
CA ALA A 10 -15.79 0.44 -17.06
C ALA A 10 -14.64 -0.56 -17.16
N ARG A 11 -13.46 -0.17 -16.69
CA ARG A 11 -12.29 -1.07 -16.57
C ARG A 11 -12.40 -2.02 -15.40
N ILE A 12 -12.79 -1.52 -14.22
CA ILE A 12 -12.87 -2.32 -12.98
C ILE A 12 -13.96 -3.38 -13.09
N ILE A 13 -15.14 -3.05 -13.65
CA ILE A 13 -16.27 -3.98 -13.75
C ILE A 13 -15.95 -5.23 -14.55
N GLN A 14 -14.98 -5.15 -15.46
CA GLN A 14 -14.52 -6.24 -16.33
C GLN A 14 -13.40 -7.09 -15.70
N THR A 15 -13.08 -6.87 -14.41
CA THR A 15 -12.02 -7.62 -13.73
C THR A 15 -12.32 -9.12 -13.73
N ASP A 16 -11.37 -9.90 -14.23
CA ASP A 16 -11.36 -11.36 -14.23
C ASP A 16 -10.26 -11.93 -13.32
N TYR A 17 -10.19 -13.25 -13.21
CA TYR A 17 -9.17 -13.92 -12.40
C TYR A 17 -7.74 -13.57 -12.85
N GLN A 18 -7.49 -13.56 -14.15
CA GLN A 18 -6.14 -13.30 -14.68
C GLN A 18 -5.70 -11.85 -14.44
N SER A 19 -6.60 -10.89 -14.57
CA SER A 19 -6.32 -9.49 -14.27
C SER A 19 -6.14 -9.26 -12.77
N THR A 20 -6.90 -9.96 -11.93
CA THR A 20 -6.71 -9.96 -10.47
C THR A 20 -5.32 -10.48 -10.10
N ARG A 21 -4.93 -11.64 -10.65
CA ARG A 21 -3.63 -12.25 -10.39
C ARG A 21 -2.48 -11.35 -10.87
N ARG A 22 -2.58 -10.78 -12.09
CA ARG A 22 -1.57 -9.82 -12.59
C ARG A 22 -1.49 -8.56 -11.73
N SER A 23 -2.60 -8.09 -11.18
CA SER A 23 -2.59 -6.93 -10.28
C SER A 23 -1.84 -7.25 -8.99
N LEU A 24 -2.12 -8.40 -8.38
CA LEU A 24 -1.48 -8.83 -7.13
C LEU A 24 -0.01 -9.23 -7.31
N SER A 25 0.38 -9.77 -8.48
CA SER A 25 1.79 -10.10 -8.74
C SER A 25 2.71 -8.87 -8.73
N ARG A 26 2.16 -7.67 -8.85
CA ARG A 26 2.90 -6.42 -8.70
C ARG A 26 3.15 -6.03 -7.23
N TYR A 27 2.53 -6.73 -6.29
CA TYR A 27 2.68 -6.47 -4.86
C TYR A 27 3.90 -7.15 -4.26
N VAL A 28 4.29 -8.30 -4.81
CA VAL A 28 5.57 -8.93 -4.49
C VAL A 28 6.69 -8.22 -5.25
N GLY A 29 7.87 -8.10 -4.68
CA GLY A 29 9.02 -7.44 -5.30
C GLY A 29 9.44 -8.04 -6.65
N HIS A 30 10.71 -7.96 -6.98
CA HIS A 30 11.23 -8.50 -8.24
C HIS A 30 11.42 -10.02 -8.24
N ASP A 31 11.25 -10.68 -7.10
CA ASP A 31 11.41 -12.13 -6.97
C ASP A 31 10.13 -12.86 -7.41
N PRO A 32 10.14 -13.57 -8.55
CA PRO A 32 9.00 -14.35 -8.99
C PRO A 32 8.69 -15.53 -8.06
N ASP A 33 9.66 -16.00 -7.27
CA ASP A 33 9.51 -17.09 -6.30
C ASP A 33 8.85 -16.60 -5.00
N ALA A 34 8.74 -15.28 -4.79
CA ALA A 34 7.97 -14.69 -3.70
C ALA A 34 6.46 -14.93 -3.83
N TRP A 35 5.96 -15.37 -5.01
CA TRP A 35 4.56 -15.76 -5.19
C TRP A 35 4.30 -17.12 -4.54
N ASN A 36 3.59 -17.12 -3.42
CA ASN A 36 3.30 -18.31 -2.62
C ASN A 36 1.79 -18.67 -2.62
N GLU A 37 1.41 -19.71 -1.90
CA GLU A 37 0.03 -20.18 -1.77
C GLU A 37 -0.88 -19.13 -1.12
N GLU A 38 -0.35 -18.27 -0.27
CA GLU A 38 -1.09 -17.21 0.41
C GLU A 38 -1.50 -16.12 -0.59
N PHE A 39 -0.61 -15.69 -1.46
CA PHE A 39 -0.95 -14.77 -2.55
C PHE A 39 -1.97 -15.38 -3.52
N GLU A 40 -1.88 -16.69 -3.77
CA GLU A 40 -2.88 -17.39 -4.58
C GLU A 40 -4.24 -17.44 -3.87
N LEU A 41 -4.27 -17.62 -2.55
CA LEU A 41 -5.50 -17.54 -1.75
C LEU A 41 -6.11 -16.13 -1.81
N TYR A 42 -5.31 -15.07 -1.62
CA TYR A 42 -5.78 -13.68 -1.76
C TYR A 42 -6.32 -13.38 -3.15
N THR A 43 -5.70 -13.95 -4.19
CA THR A 43 -6.21 -13.82 -5.56
C THR A 43 -7.61 -14.40 -5.68
N ARG A 44 -7.85 -15.59 -5.14
CA ARG A 44 -9.16 -16.26 -5.15
C ARG A 44 -10.20 -15.47 -4.35
N ILE A 45 -9.84 -15.01 -3.15
CA ILE A 45 -10.71 -14.20 -2.31
C ILE A 45 -11.10 -12.92 -3.06
N ARG A 46 -10.14 -12.19 -3.60
CA ARG A 46 -10.40 -10.95 -4.32
C ARG A 46 -11.22 -11.16 -5.59
N TYR A 47 -10.94 -12.22 -6.32
CA TYR A 47 -11.74 -12.59 -7.50
C TYR A 47 -13.16 -13.00 -7.13
N SER A 48 -13.39 -13.66 -6.00
CA SER A 48 -14.73 -14.06 -5.57
C SER A 48 -15.68 -12.88 -5.41
N TRP A 49 -15.16 -11.67 -5.08
CA TRP A 49 -15.97 -10.46 -5.01
C TRP A 49 -16.56 -10.08 -6.37
N THR A 50 -15.83 -10.34 -7.46
CA THR A 50 -16.31 -10.04 -8.82
C THR A 50 -17.48 -10.92 -9.25
N LEU A 51 -17.68 -12.06 -8.57
CA LEU A 51 -18.77 -13.01 -8.82
C LEU A 51 -20.01 -12.70 -7.99
N SER A 52 -19.94 -11.74 -7.07
CA SER A 52 -21.06 -11.37 -6.21
C SER A 52 -22.02 -10.40 -6.91
N SER A 53 -23.29 -10.39 -6.47
CA SER A 53 -24.27 -9.38 -6.91
C SER A 53 -23.91 -7.96 -6.51
N ASP A 54 -23.04 -7.77 -5.52
CA ASP A 54 -22.55 -6.48 -5.07
C ASP A 54 -21.40 -5.91 -5.92
N TRP A 55 -20.85 -6.71 -6.85
CA TRP A 55 -19.69 -6.30 -7.63
C TRP A 55 -19.85 -4.96 -8.35
N PRO A 56 -20.98 -4.65 -9.01
CA PRO A 56 -21.14 -3.35 -9.65
C PRO A 56 -21.01 -2.17 -8.68
N ARG A 57 -21.54 -2.32 -7.46
CA ARG A 57 -21.41 -1.31 -6.40
C ARG A 57 -19.97 -1.20 -5.90
N LEU A 58 -19.30 -2.32 -5.66
CA LEU A 58 -17.90 -2.35 -5.22
C LEU A 58 -16.96 -1.75 -6.28
N ALA A 59 -17.19 -2.06 -7.56
CA ALA A 59 -16.43 -1.50 -8.68
C ALA A 59 -16.59 0.03 -8.77
N MET A 60 -17.80 0.56 -8.54
CA MET A 60 -18.05 2.00 -8.48
C MET A 60 -17.35 2.64 -7.28
N VAL A 61 -17.40 2.02 -6.10
CA VAL A 61 -16.68 2.51 -4.92
C VAL A 61 -15.17 2.57 -5.19
N GLN A 62 -14.59 1.55 -5.81
CA GLN A 62 -13.16 1.57 -6.17
C GLN A 62 -12.83 2.68 -7.18
N ALA A 63 -13.71 2.92 -8.16
CA ALA A 63 -13.54 4.02 -9.09
C ALA A 63 -13.59 5.39 -8.41
N LEU A 64 -14.50 5.58 -7.46
CA LEU A 64 -14.61 6.82 -6.68
C LEU A 64 -13.41 7.03 -5.74
N ILE A 65 -12.91 5.97 -5.09
CA ILE A 65 -11.70 6.03 -4.25
C ILE A 65 -10.50 6.53 -5.07
N SER A 66 -10.36 6.08 -6.33
CA SER A 66 -9.27 6.55 -7.19
C SER A 66 -9.35 8.05 -7.49
N GLN A 67 -10.57 8.62 -7.54
CA GLN A 67 -10.77 10.07 -7.67
C GLN A 67 -10.44 10.80 -6.36
N MET A 68 -10.82 10.23 -5.22
CA MET A 68 -10.57 10.80 -3.90
C MET A 68 -9.08 11.00 -3.65
N LEU A 69 -8.23 10.01 -3.99
CA LEU A 69 -6.78 10.11 -3.89
C LEU A 69 -6.20 11.27 -4.71
N TYR A 70 -6.89 11.69 -5.75
CA TYR A 70 -6.46 12.78 -6.62
C TYR A 70 -6.91 14.15 -6.09
N PHE A 71 -8.13 14.25 -5.56
CA PHE A 71 -8.72 15.53 -5.13
C PHE A 71 -8.38 15.91 -3.70
N ASP A 72 -8.11 14.92 -2.85
CA ASP A 72 -7.82 15.10 -1.44
C ASP A 72 -6.62 14.22 -1.01
N PRO A 73 -5.43 14.53 -1.50
CA PRO A 73 -4.24 13.74 -1.20
C PRO A 73 -3.78 13.99 0.24
N VAL A 74 -3.71 12.93 1.03
CA VAL A 74 -3.33 12.93 2.46
C VAL A 74 -1.98 13.60 2.76
N VAL A 75 -1.14 13.81 1.76
CA VAL A 75 0.16 14.50 1.92
C VAL A 75 0.02 15.89 2.56
N TYR A 76 -1.11 16.56 2.39
CA TYR A 76 -1.38 17.87 3.00
C TYR A 76 -1.75 17.79 4.48
N ASP A 77 -2.13 16.60 4.97
CA ASP A 77 -2.50 16.38 6.36
C ASP A 77 -1.31 15.98 7.24
N TRP A 78 -0.20 15.54 6.65
CA TRP A 78 0.98 15.07 7.41
C TRP A 78 1.55 16.13 8.35
N ALA A 79 1.47 17.41 7.99
CA ALA A 79 1.90 18.51 8.86
C ALA A 79 1.06 18.65 10.15
N HIS A 80 -0.10 18.00 10.22
CA HIS A 80 -1.01 17.99 11.37
C HIS A 80 -0.91 16.73 12.20
N VAL A 81 -0.04 15.79 11.86
CA VAL A 81 0.21 14.56 12.60
C VAL A 81 1.26 14.83 13.68
N HIS A 82 0.86 14.92 14.93
CA HIS A 82 1.72 15.29 16.06
C HIS A 82 2.19 14.11 16.92
N VAL A 83 1.84 12.90 16.53
CA VAL A 83 2.26 11.66 17.21
C VAL A 83 3.46 11.02 16.50
N PRO A 84 4.27 10.19 17.20
CA PRO A 84 5.28 9.39 16.53
C PRO A 84 4.68 8.58 15.38
N THR A 85 5.26 8.69 14.20
CA THR A 85 4.75 8.11 12.98
C THR A 85 5.85 7.33 12.28
N LEU A 86 5.64 6.04 12.08
CA LEU A 86 6.51 5.18 11.30
C LEU A 86 5.84 4.85 9.96
N ALA A 87 6.46 5.27 8.86
CA ALA A 87 6.12 4.80 7.53
C ALA A 87 7.10 3.69 7.13
N PHE A 88 6.59 2.51 6.79
CA PHE A 88 7.43 1.42 6.30
C PHE A 88 6.95 0.88 4.96
N GLY A 89 7.88 0.30 4.20
CA GLY A 89 7.57 -0.30 2.90
C GLY A 89 8.72 -1.15 2.40
N GLY A 90 8.46 -2.01 1.45
CA GLY A 90 9.50 -2.76 0.76
C GLY A 90 10.28 -1.85 -0.18
N ALA A 91 11.61 -1.97 -0.16
CA ALA A 91 12.47 -1.14 -1.00
C ALA A 91 12.31 -1.45 -2.52
N GLU A 92 11.72 -2.60 -2.84
CA GLU A 92 11.50 -3.07 -4.21
C GLU A 92 10.04 -3.01 -4.64
N ASP A 93 9.27 -2.06 -4.07
CA ASP A 93 7.86 -1.86 -4.40
C ASP A 93 7.67 -1.39 -5.86
N LEU A 94 7.17 -2.29 -6.70
CA LEU A 94 6.94 -2.05 -8.12
C LEU A 94 5.74 -1.15 -8.43
N LEU A 95 4.86 -0.90 -7.46
CA LEU A 95 3.68 -0.06 -7.65
C LEU A 95 3.99 1.42 -7.55
N LEU A 96 5.00 1.78 -6.77
CA LEU A 96 5.33 3.16 -6.46
C LEU A 96 6.47 3.73 -7.32
N GLY A 97 6.97 2.94 -8.26
CA GLY A 97 8.01 3.33 -9.20
C GLY A 97 9.41 2.89 -8.76
N PRO A 98 10.47 3.46 -9.35
CA PRO A 98 11.84 3.11 -8.99
C PRO A 98 12.12 3.32 -7.50
N ALA A 99 12.93 2.46 -6.89
CA ALA A 99 13.25 2.47 -5.46
C ALA A 99 13.68 3.85 -4.95
N GLU A 100 14.48 4.56 -5.71
CA GLU A 100 14.93 5.93 -5.39
C GLU A 100 13.77 6.93 -5.29
N THR A 101 12.79 6.83 -6.18
CA THR A 101 11.58 7.68 -6.17
C THR A 101 10.71 7.35 -4.97
N PHE A 102 10.57 6.07 -4.64
CA PHE A 102 9.79 5.63 -3.48
C PHE A 102 10.45 6.11 -2.18
N GLN A 103 11.75 5.91 -2.02
CA GLN A 103 12.50 6.41 -0.86
C GLN A 103 12.35 7.93 -0.70
N ALA A 104 12.48 8.69 -1.78
CA ALA A 104 12.31 10.14 -1.74
C ALA A 104 10.90 10.56 -1.28
N ARG A 105 9.85 9.83 -1.70
CA ARG A 105 8.47 10.08 -1.24
C ARG A 105 8.28 9.75 0.23
N MET A 106 8.86 8.64 0.71
CA MET A 106 8.84 8.28 2.13
C MET A 106 9.55 9.36 2.97
N GLN A 107 10.67 9.89 2.48
CA GLN A 107 11.40 10.96 3.15
C GLN A 107 10.55 12.24 3.28
N VAL A 108 9.76 12.58 2.25
CA VAL A 108 8.81 13.72 2.34
C VAL A 108 7.84 13.55 3.50
N LEU A 109 7.32 12.34 3.73
CA LEU A 109 6.46 12.07 4.90
C LEU A 109 7.22 12.33 6.21
N ALA A 110 8.40 11.74 6.35
CA ALA A 110 9.19 11.88 7.57
C ALA A 110 9.56 13.34 7.87
N ASP A 111 9.91 14.11 6.83
CA ASP A 111 10.30 15.52 6.96
C ASP A 111 9.09 16.44 7.23
N THR A 112 7.88 16.03 6.82
CA THR A 112 6.66 16.84 6.96
C THR A 112 5.99 16.63 8.31
N VAL A 113 6.08 15.46 8.90
CA VAL A 113 5.56 15.18 10.25
C VAL A 113 6.34 16.03 11.25
N PRO A 114 5.67 16.90 12.05
CA PRO A 114 6.35 17.88 12.89
C PRO A 114 7.11 17.26 14.06
N ASN A 115 8.01 18.06 14.65
CA ASN A 115 8.79 17.74 15.84
C ASN A 115 9.76 16.55 15.70
N GLY A 116 10.12 16.15 14.48
CA GLY A 116 10.97 14.99 14.25
C GLY A 116 10.28 13.64 14.53
N ASN A 117 8.96 13.66 14.62
CA ASN A 117 8.16 12.46 14.91
C ASN A 117 7.96 11.55 13.68
N GLY A 118 8.39 11.98 12.48
CA GLY A 118 8.32 11.17 11.27
C GLY A 118 9.53 10.27 11.11
N HIS A 119 9.30 8.98 10.98
CA HIS A 119 10.34 7.95 10.79
C HIS A 119 10.03 7.12 9.54
N ILE A 120 11.07 6.64 8.85
CA ILE A 120 10.93 5.72 7.73
C ILE A 120 11.71 4.44 7.98
N LEU A 121 11.16 3.32 7.50
CA LEU A 121 11.81 2.03 7.48
C LEU A 121 11.61 1.40 6.09
N LEU A 122 12.69 1.30 5.34
CA LEU A 122 12.70 0.58 4.07
C LEU A 122 13.25 -0.82 4.29
N LEU A 123 12.51 -1.81 3.82
CA LEU A 123 12.83 -3.23 3.98
C LEU A 123 13.42 -3.77 2.67
N PRO A 124 14.73 -4.02 2.62
CA PRO A 124 15.40 -4.51 1.40
C PRO A 124 14.83 -5.87 0.96
N GLY A 125 14.75 -6.09 -0.34
CA GLY A 125 14.29 -7.36 -0.93
C GLY A 125 12.79 -7.57 -0.91
N LEU A 126 12.00 -6.68 -0.28
CA LEU A 126 10.56 -6.83 -0.15
C LEU A 126 9.81 -5.85 -1.06
N GLY A 127 8.61 -6.24 -1.47
CA GLY A 127 7.72 -5.48 -2.34
C GLY A 127 6.68 -4.63 -1.59
N HIS A 128 5.49 -4.50 -2.18
CA HIS A 128 4.43 -3.60 -1.73
C HIS A 128 3.76 -4.04 -0.42
N VAL A 129 3.78 -5.32 -0.12
CA VAL A 129 3.11 -5.90 1.06
C VAL A 129 4.08 -6.71 1.92
N PRO A 130 5.15 -6.08 2.43
CA PRO A 130 6.24 -6.77 3.09
C PRO A 130 5.78 -7.64 4.27
N HIS A 131 4.68 -7.28 4.93
CA HIS A 131 4.08 -8.04 6.03
C HIS A 131 3.44 -9.38 5.58
N LEU A 132 3.14 -9.54 4.29
CA LEU A 132 2.68 -10.80 3.71
C LEU A 132 3.82 -11.59 3.07
N GLU A 133 4.91 -10.92 2.70
CA GLU A 133 6.10 -11.56 2.14
C GLU A 133 6.97 -12.14 3.25
N GLU A 134 7.29 -11.35 4.27
CA GLU A 134 8.11 -11.73 5.43
C GLU A 134 7.63 -11.05 6.72
N ALA A 135 6.60 -11.60 7.35
CA ALA A 135 5.98 -11.01 8.54
C ALA A 135 6.98 -10.71 9.67
N ASP A 136 7.92 -11.62 9.96
CA ASP A 136 8.90 -11.46 11.04
C ASP A 136 9.84 -10.27 10.83
N THR A 137 10.19 -9.98 9.57
CA THR A 137 11.05 -8.84 9.20
C THR A 137 10.33 -7.51 9.46
N VAL A 138 9.00 -7.49 9.38
CA VAL A 138 8.18 -6.29 9.62
C VAL A 138 7.81 -6.15 11.09
N VAL A 139 7.40 -7.22 11.75
CA VAL A 139 6.84 -7.18 13.11
C VAL A 139 7.88 -6.72 14.14
N ARG A 140 9.12 -7.18 14.06
CA ARG A 140 10.16 -6.81 15.03
C ARG A 140 10.43 -5.32 15.10
N PRO A 141 10.76 -4.62 14.00
CA PRO A 141 10.98 -3.18 14.04
C PRO A 141 9.72 -2.38 14.37
N LEU A 142 8.53 -2.87 13.99
CA LEU A 142 7.26 -2.25 14.35
C LEU A 142 7.02 -2.29 15.86
N VAL A 143 7.26 -3.44 16.50
CA VAL A 143 7.14 -3.58 17.97
C VAL A 143 8.15 -2.69 18.66
N ALA A 144 9.42 -2.67 18.22
CA ALA A 144 10.44 -1.80 18.78
C ALA A 144 10.03 -0.31 18.70
N PHE A 145 9.52 0.14 17.56
CA PHE A 145 9.03 1.51 17.42
C PHE A 145 7.87 1.84 18.37
N LEU A 146 6.93 0.90 18.57
CA LEU A 146 5.80 1.10 19.47
C LEU A 146 6.27 1.15 20.96
N GLU A 147 7.23 0.33 21.34
CA GLU A 147 7.79 0.33 22.69
C GLU A 147 8.57 1.63 22.98
N GLU A 148 9.37 2.12 22.04
CA GLU A 148 10.09 3.40 22.16
C GLU A 148 9.12 4.59 22.22
N GLY A 149 8.07 4.59 21.40
CA GLY A 149 7.06 5.65 21.36
C GLY A 149 6.21 5.73 22.62
N VAL A 150 5.97 4.62 23.30
CA VAL A 150 5.24 4.58 24.58
C VAL A 150 6.14 5.07 25.72
N GLY A 151 7.45 4.76 25.70
CA GLY A 151 8.39 5.23 26.71
C GLY A 151 8.73 6.73 26.66
N ALA A 152 8.46 7.40 25.55
CA ALA A 152 8.67 8.85 25.40
C ALA A 152 7.44 9.70 25.82
N ALA A 153 6.30 9.06 26.15
CA ALA A 153 5.05 9.71 26.53
C ALA A 153 4.79 9.74 28.05
N GLU A 154 5.68 9.13 28.87
CA GLU A 154 5.69 9.22 30.35
C GLU A 154 6.68 10.31 30.80
#